data_a8443c9c3c17206fb5a0ffa83d794db2
#
_entry.id   a8443c9c3c17206fb5a0ffa83d794db2
#
_cell.length_a   1.000
_cell.length_b   1.000
_cell.length_c   1.000
_cell.angle_alpha   90.00
_cell.angle_beta   90.00
_cell.angle_gamma   90.00
#
_symmetry.space_group_name_H-M   'P 1'
#
loop_
_entity.id
_entity.type
_entity.pdbx_description
1 polymer ?
#
loop_
_entity_poly.entity_id
_entity_poly.type
_entity_poly.pdbx_seq_one_letter_code
_entity_poly.pdbx_strand_id
1 'polypeptide(L)'
;DYGKGGRGWRDLWQDCLALLIMNPDGVRQMLLDNFAGVRVDGSNATIIGSKQGEFVADRNHITRVWMDHGVWPMITTKFYIDQTGDLELLEKEAAYFKDKQIARGTRTDTLWDESYGYWQKTKRGVREEGTILEHLLLQNLTAFYEVGEHNNIRLRGADWNDALDMASEKGESVAFSNAYAGNLADIAELLEAYRKKTGKETVSLLAEIVSLLEDNPALYDSVEKKLHVLEEYLHACEHDTSGEKVEISIEKLTENLRHKSEWLMEHIRKNEWVKDSEESGWFNGYYDNHGRQVEGDTKTGVRMMLTGQVFPIMAGTATDEQIRQITKSADRYLYDEKVGGYRLNTDFGEVKTDLGRMFGFSYGDKENGAVFSHMAVMYANALYKRGFAKEGCKSLHALYRQSANFEVSHIYPGIPEYFNGRGRGMYHYLTGAASWYMLTVITEMFGVRGQVGDMILEPKLLKEQFDEEKKASLTLQFADKNWKITYLNCEDKDYGEYQIADVTVDGEKINFVPKQHEAILPKNMIEKLSGNETHQIEVVLAQGNITL
;
A
#
# COMPACT_ATOMS: atom_id res chain seq x y z
N ASP A 1 18.36 -9.88 -1.83
CA ASP A 1 19.08 -10.98 -2.46
C ASP A 1 19.30 -12.13 -1.47
N TYR A 2 18.66 -13.24 -1.72
CA TYR A 2 18.69 -14.42 -0.85
C TYR A 2 19.69 -15.48 -1.38
N GLY A 3 20.78 -15.05 -1.95
CA GLY A 3 21.92 -15.88 -2.31
C GLY A 3 21.80 -16.69 -3.60
N LYS A 4 20.62 -17.12 -4.00
CA LYS A 4 20.37 -17.90 -5.23
C LYS A 4 19.37 -17.23 -6.18
N GLY A 5 19.24 -15.91 -6.09
CA GLY A 5 18.35 -15.12 -6.96
C GLY A 5 16.89 -15.05 -6.53
N GLY A 6 16.54 -15.53 -5.34
CA GLY A 6 15.20 -15.34 -4.78
C GLY A 6 14.97 -13.90 -4.30
N ARG A 7 13.72 -13.43 -4.31
CA ARG A 7 13.29 -12.10 -3.86
C ARG A 7 12.26 -12.22 -2.76
N GLY A 8 12.26 -11.26 -1.83
CA GLY A 8 11.21 -11.13 -0.85
C GLY A 8 9.87 -10.86 -1.51
N TRP A 9 8.80 -11.45 -1.00
CA TRP A 9 7.45 -11.27 -1.52
C TRP A 9 7.06 -9.79 -1.58
N ARG A 10 7.21 -9.08 -0.45
CA ARG A 10 6.91 -7.65 -0.34
C ARG A 10 7.68 -6.82 -1.35
N ASP A 11 8.97 -7.11 -1.50
CA ASP A 11 9.88 -6.33 -2.31
C ASP A 11 9.51 -6.41 -3.79
N LEU A 12 9.21 -7.60 -4.30
CA LEU A 12 8.89 -7.77 -5.71
C LEU A 12 7.62 -7.02 -6.13
N TRP A 13 6.56 -7.05 -5.31
CA TRP A 13 5.34 -6.31 -5.61
C TRP A 13 5.59 -4.81 -5.64
N GLN A 14 6.41 -4.28 -4.75
CA GLN A 14 6.76 -2.86 -4.72
C GLN A 14 7.75 -2.47 -5.84
N ASP A 15 8.66 -3.37 -6.23
CA ASP A 15 9.51 -3.16 -7.41
C ASP A 15 8.66 -2.97 -8.68
N CYS A 16 7.56 -3.71 -8.81
CA CYS A 16 6.63 -3.54 -9.92
C CYS A 16 6.00 -2.14 -9.99
N LEU A 17 5.80 -1.43 -8.86
CA LEU A 17 5.34 -0.04 -8.86
C LEU A 17 6.33 0.89 -9.61
N ALA A 18 7.63 0.73 -9.35
CA ALA A 18 8.64 1.49 -10.07
C ALA A 18 8.73 1.10 -11.55
N LEU A 19 8.64 -0.20 -11.85
CA LEU A 19 8.66 -0.70 -13.22
C LEU A 19 7.51 -0.15 -14.05
N LEU A 20 6.32 -0.03 -13.48
CA LEU A 20 5.14 0.52 -14.17
C LEU A 20 5.33 1.97 -14.62
N ILE A 21 6.22 2.71 -13.96
CA ILE A 21 6.57 4.10 -14.32
C ILE A 21 7.76 4.13 -15.27
N MET A 22 8.76 3.27 -15.06
CA MET A 22 10.05 3.36 -15.74
C MET A 22 10.16 2.45 -16.97
N ASN A 23 9.62 1.24 -16.88
CA ASN A 23 9.66 0.22 -17.92
C ASN A 23 8.55 -0.82 -17.69
N PRO A 24 7.32 -0.54 -18.13
CA PRO A 24 6.15 -1.38 -17.86
C PRO A 24 6.14 -2.71 -18.61
N ASP A 25 7.07 -2.90 -19.57
CA ASP A 25 7.15 -4.12 -20.35
C ASP A 25 7.33 -5.35 -19.47
N GLY A 26 6.45 -6.34 -19.66
CA GLY A 26 6.48 -7.60 -18.92
C GLY A 26 5.86 -7.56 -17.51
N VAL A 27 5.49 -6.41 -16.97
CA VAL A 27 4.91 -6.31 -15.62
C VAL A 27 3.63 -7.12 -15.51
N ARG A 28 2.76 -7.07 -16.53
CA ARG A 28 1.53 -7.91 -16.56
C ARG A 28 1.80 -9.38 -16.30
N GLN A 29 2.79 -9.93 -16.99
CA GLN A 29 3.16 -11.35 -16.83
C GLN A 29 3.77 -11.61 -15.45
N MET A 30 4.58 -10.69 -14.94
CA MET A 30 5.13 -10.80 -13.57
C MET A 30 4.01 -10.87 -12.52
N LEU A 31 2.96 -10.04 -12.65
CA LEU A 31 1.83 -10.08 -11.72
C LEU A 31 1.12 -11.45 -11.78
N LEU A 32 0.79 -11.92 -12.99
CA LEU A 32 0.13 -13.23 -13.19
C LEU A 32 0.95 -14.37 -12.57
N ASP A 33 2.25 -14.41 -12.84
CA ASP A 33 3.12 -15.46 -12.35
C ASP A 33 3.24 -15.44 -10.81
N ASN A 34 3.29 -14.24 -10.22
CA ASN A 34 3.51 -14.10 -8.79
C ASN A 34 2.25 -14.36 -7.96
N PHE A 35 1.05 -14.16 -8.51
CA PHE A 35 -0.19 -14.54 -7.81
C PHE A 35 -0.26 -16.03 -7.49
N ALA A 36 0.39 -16.88 -8.27
CA ALA A 36 0.48 -18.31 -7.97
C ALA A 36 1.21 -18.65 -6.65
N GLY A 37 1.89 -17.68 -6.04
CA GLY A 37 2.49 -17.82 -4.70
C GLY A 37 1.52 -17.60 -3.53
N VAL A 38 0.29 -17.22 -3.78
CA VAL A 38 -0.78 -17.10 -2.78
C VAL A 38 -1.31 -18.49 -2.44
N ARG A 39 -1.54 -18.75 -1.14
CA ARG A 39 -2.23 -19.97 -0.68
C ARG A 39 -3.74 -19.73 -0.58
N VAL A 40 -4.51 -20.79 -0.68
CA VAL A 40 -5.99 -20.71 -0.54
C VAL A 40 -6.43 -20.15 0.83
N ASP A 41 -5.59 -20.26 1.86
CA ASP A 41 -5.86 -19.68 3.18
C ASP A 41 -5.59 -18.16 3.27
N GLY A 42 -5.27 -17.52 2.15
CA GLY A 42 -4.99 -16.09 2.04
C GLY A 42 -3.60 -15.69 2.51
N SER A 43 -2.76 -16.63 2.97
CA SER A 43 -1.33 -16.40 3.17
C SER A 43 -0.57 -16.57 1.84
N ASN A 44 0.75 -16.49 1.87
CA ASN A 44 1.58 -16.63 0.66
C ASN A 44 2.95 -17.22 0.99
N ALA A 45 3.64 -17.66 -0.05
CA ALA A 45 5.07 -17.95 0.05
C ALA A 45 5.87 -16.67 0.37
N THR A 46 6.86 -16.77 1.23
CA THR A 46 7.64 -15.61 1.67
C THR A 46 8.68 -15.17 0.63
N ILE A 47 9.17 -16.10 -0.18
CA ILE A 47 10.22 -15.87 -1.16
C ILE A 47 9.71 -16.31 -2.54
N ILE A 48 9.93 -15.44 -3.53
CA ILE A 48 9.74 -15.73 -4.95
C ILE A 48 11.10 -16.14 -5.50
N GLY A 49 11.19 -17.33 -6.08
CA GLY A 49 12.42 -17.89 -6.62
C GLY A 49 12.89 -17.19 -7.91
N SER A 50 14.02 -17.66 -8.44
CA SER A 50 14.62 -17.10 -9.66
C SER A 50 13.93 -17.56 -10.95
N LYS A 51 13.18 -18.63 -10.89
CA LYS A 51 12.42 -19.16 -12.01
C LYS A 51 10.94 -18.83 -11.85
N GLN A 52 10.28 -18.64 -12.98
CA GLN A 52 8.85 -18.45 -13.03
C GLN A 52 8.11 -19.58 -12.32
N GLY A 53 7.19 -19.26 -11.41
CA GLY A 53 6.42 -20.25 -10.65
C GLY A 53 7.20 -20.95 -9.54
N GLU A 54 8.41 -20.53 -9.24
CA GLU A 54 9.20 -21.04 -8.13
C GLU A 54 8.95 -20.21 -6.87
N PHE A 55 8.44 -20.87 -5.84
CA PHE A 55 8.16 -20.24 -4.55
C PHE A 55 8.80 -21.02 -3.41
N VAL A 56 9.26 -20.31 -2.37
CA VAL A 56 9.82 -20.90 -1.16
C VAL A 56 9.02 -20.39 0.04
N ALA A 57 8.59 -21.33 0.87
CA ALA A 57 7.72 -21.03 2.02
C ALA A 57 8.36 -20.03 2.97
N ASP A 58 9.61 -20.26 3.37
CA ASP A 58 10.45 -19.34 4.15
C ASP A 58 11.94 -19.73 4.04
N ARG A 59 12.80 -18.78 4.39
CA ARG A 59 14.26 -18.86 4.26
C ARG A 59 14.89 -20.00 5.06
N ASN A 60 14.38 -20.29 6.26
CA ASN A 60 14.95 -21.26 7.20
C ASN A 60 13.99 -22.41 7.52
N HIS A 61 13.01 -22.68 6.67
CA HIS A 61 11.93 -23.64 6.92
C HIS A 61 11.13 -23.35 8.22
N ILE A 62 11.23 -22.10 8.71
CA ILE A 62 10.44 -21.60 9.83
C ILE A 62 9.18 -20.99 9.29
N THR A 63 8.04 -21.49 9.72
CA THR A 63 6.75 -20.91 9.37
C THR A 63 6.63 -19.50 9.92
N ARG A 64 6.48 -18.53 9.04
CA ARG A 64 6.28 -17.13 9.41
C ARG A 64 5.26 -16.48 8.50
N VAL A 65 4.21 -15.97 9.09
CA VAL A 65 3.22 -15.19 8.36
C VAL A 65 3.49 -13.71 8.61
N TRP A 66 3.79 -13.00 7.54
CA TRP A 66 3.94 -11.55 7.51
C TRP A 66 2.58 -10.94 7.21
N MET A 67 2.01 -10.23 8.18
CA MET A 67 0.63 -9.81 8.06
C MET A 67 0.40 -8.77 6.94
N ASP A 68 1.42 -8.01 6.56
CA ASP A 68 1.36 -7.02 5.49
C ASP A 68 1.45 -7.60 4.06
N HIS A 69 1.83 -8.87 3.93
CA HIS A 69 2.08 -9.49 2.63
C HIS A 69 0.84 -9.54 1.72
N GLY A 70 -0.36 -9.57 2.28
CA GLY A 70 -1.60 -9.49 1.51
C GLY A 70 -1.95 -8.08 1.02
N VAL A 71 -1.27 -7.05 1.52
CA VAL A 71 -1.52 -5.65 1.16
C VAL A 71 -0.93 -5.30 -0.21
N TRP A 72 0.32 -5.67 -0.45
CA TRP A 72 1.11 -5.22 -1.58
C TRP A 72 0.62 -5.71 -2.94
N PRO A 73 0.17 -6.96 -3.11
CA PRO A 73 -0.42 -7.42 -4.36
C PRO A 73 -1.59 -6.56 -4.83
N MET A 74 -2.46 -6.15 -3.91
CA MET A 74 -3.61 -5.31 -4.26
C MET A 74 -3.19 -3.90 -4.67
N ILE A 75 -2.30 -3.25 -3.92
CA ILE A 75 -1.79 -1.91 -4.24
C ILE A 75 -1.16 -1.91 -5.64
N THR A 76 -0.31 -2.89 -5.92
CA THR A 76 0.37 -3.00 -7.22
C THR A 76 -0.60 -3.32 -8.36
N THR A 77 -1.55 -4.22 -8.14
CA THR A 77 -2.56 -4.58 -9.15
C THR A 77 -3.47 -3.40 -9.47
N LYS A 78 -3.91 -2.64 -8.46
CA LYS A 78 -4.70 -1.44 -8.70
C LYS A 78 -3.90 -0.42 -9.51
N PHE A 79 -2.66 -0.16 -9.13
CA PHE A 79 -1.82 0.78 -9.86
C PHE A 79 -1.60 0.33 -11.32
N TYR A 80 -1.37 -0.97 -11.56
CA TYR A 80 -1.28 -1.52 -12.91
C TYR A 80 -2.56 -1.28 -13.72
N ILE A 81 -3.73 -1.61 -13.15
CA ILE A 81 -5.02 -1.43 -13.83
C ILE A 81 -5.30 0.04 -14.08
N ASP A 82 -5.00 0.91 -13.11
CA ASP A 82 -5.17 2.35 -13.26
C ASP A 82 -4.31 2.91 -14.40
N GLN A 83 -3.04 2.47 -14.51
CA GLN A 83 -2.14 2.90 -15.57
C GLN A 83 -2.53 2.38 -16.97
N THR A 84 -3.07 1.16 -17.05
CA THR A 84 -3.27 0.47 -18.33
C THR A 84 -4.73 0.37 -18.77
N GLY A 85 -5.67 0.38 -17.82
CA GLY A 85 -7.08 0.07 -18.05
C GLY A 85 -7.35 -1.41 -18.33
N ASP A 86 -6.41 -2.31 -18.01
CA ASP A 86 -6.53 -3.76 -18.21
C ASP A 86 -7.34 -4.41 -17.09
N LEU A 87 -8.65 -4.17 -17.08
CA LEU A 87 -9.57 -4.83 -16.16
C LEU A 87 -9.72 -6.34 -16.42
N GLU A 88 -9.32 -6.83 -17.60
CA GLU A 88 -9.36 -8.26 -17.92
C GLU A 88 -8.36 -9.07 -17.09
N LEU A 89 -7.33 -8.42 -16.51
CA LEU A 89 -6.42 -9.05 -15.58
C LEU A 89 -7.18 -9.72 -14.42
N LEU A 90 -8.26 -9.10 -13.95
CA LEU A 90 -9.05 -9.63 -12.83
C LEU A 90 -9.68 -11.00 -13.11
N GLU A 91 -9.89 -11.33 -14.39
CA GLU A 91 -10.49 -12.62 -14.83
C GLU A 91 -9.43 -13.70 -15.12
N LYS A 92 -8.15 -13.33 -15.21
CA LYS A 92 -7.10 -14.31 -15.49
C LYS A 92 -6.94 -15.24 -14.30
N GLU A 93 -6.69 -16.50 -14.61
CA GLU A 93 -6.53 -17.56 -13.60
C GLU A 93 -5.05 -17.79 -13.28
N ALA A 94 -4.79 -18.08 -12.02
CA ALA A 94 -3.52 -18.54 -11.51
C ALA A 94 -3.73 -19.71 -10.54
N ALA A 95 -2.73 -20.56 -10.42
CA ALA A 95 -2.71 -21.63 -9.43
C ALA A 95 -2.55 -21.04 -8.01
N TYR A 96 -2.75 -21.87 -7.00
CA TYR A 96 -2.46 -21.57 -5.61
C TYR A 96 -1.25 -22.37 -5.12
N PHE A 97 -0.35 -21.71 -4.42
CA PHE A 97 0.78 -22.34 -3.78
C PHE A 97 0.32 -23.26 -2.64
N LYS A 98 0.94 -24.42 -2.53
CA LYS A 98 0.68 -25.38 -1.46
C LYS A 98 1.98 -25.94 -0.91
N ASP A 99 2.07 -25.97 0.41
CA ASP A 99 3.09 -26.68 1.16
C ASP A 99 2.45 -27.31 2.41
N LYS A 100 3.25 -27.76 3.36
CA LYS A 100 2.74 -28.31 4.62
C LYS A 100 2.09 -27.27 5.55
N GLN A 101 2.25 -25.97 5.28
CA GLN A 101 1.65 -24.91 6.11
C GLN A 101 0.20 -24.69 5.73
N ILE A 102 -0.67 -24.65 6.72
CA ILE A 102 -2.10 -24.37 6.56
C ILE A 102 -2.58 -23.43 7.65
N ALA A 103 -3.83 -23.01 7.53
CA ALA A 103 -4.52 -22.15 8.48
C ALA A 103 -3.70 -20.89 8.81
N ARG A 104 -3.23 -20.23 7.77
CA ARG A 104 -2.41 -19.01 7.85
C ARG A 104 -1.20 -19.20 8.77
N GLY A 105 -0.52 -20.36 8.62
CA GLY A 105 0.70 -20.70 9.32
C GLY A 105 0.53 -21.14 10.78
N THR A 106 -0.70 -21.39 11.24
CA THR A 106 -0.97 -21.84 12.62
C THR A 106 -0.97 -23.34 12.78
N ARG A 107 -1.16 -24.09 11.70
CA ARG A 107 -1.22 -25.56 11.69
C ARG A 107 -0.38 -26.15 10.57
N THR A 108 -0.12 -27.45 10.68
CA THR A 108 0.58 -28.24 9.67
C THR A 108 -0.37 -29.27 9.07
N ASP A 109 -0.42 -29.33 7.74
CA ASP A 109 -1.13 -30.34 7.00
C ASP A 109 -0.36 -31.68 7.08
N THR A 110 -0.88 -32.60 7.87
CA THR A 110 -0.26 -33.92 8.09
C THR A 110 -0.44 -34.88 6.91
N LEU A 111 -1.29 -34.55 5.96
CA LEU A 111 -1.53 -35.31 4.73
C LEU A 111 -0.63 -34.84 3.57
N TRP A 112 0.01 -33.68 3.71
CA TRP A 112 0.91 -33.16 2.70
C TRP A 112 2.31 -33.76 2.84
N ASP A 113 2.87 -34.21 1.73
CA ASP A 113 4.29 -34.55 1.56
C ASP A 113 4.78 -34.06 0.17
N GLU A 114 6.06 -34.23 -0.13
CA GLU A 114 6.64 -33.77 -1.39
C GLU A 114 6.01 -34.44 -2.63
N SER A 115 5.41 -35.59 -2.52
CA SER A 115 4.73 -36.27 -3.63
C SER A 115 3.40 -35.61 -4.01
N TYR A 116 2.78 -34.87 -3.07
CA TYR A 116 1.64 -34.02 -3.35
C TYR A 116 2.03 -32.89 -4.33
N GLY A 117 3.23 -32.37 -4.20
CA GLY A 117 3.71 -31.23 -4.97
C GLY A 117 3.38 -29.88 -4.32
N TYR A 118 3.65 -28.79 -5.04
CA TYR A 118 3.59 -27.41 -4.51
C TYR A 118 2.39 -26.60 -5.05
N TRP A 119 1.40 -27.28 -5.62
CA TRP A 119 0.16 -26.67 -6.11
C TRP A 119 -1.05 -27.24 -5.39
N GLN A 120 -1.93 -26.33 -4.94
CA GLN A 120 -3.20 -26.74 -4.34
C GLN A 120 -3.97 -27.63 -5.29
N LYS A 121 -4.59 -28.68 -4.77
CA LYS A 121 -5.47 -29.57 -5.52
C LYS A 121 -6.90 -29.52 -4.98
N THR A 122 -7.83 -29.91 -5.84
CA THR A 122 -9.21 -30.19 -5.48
C THR A 122 -9.33 -31.62 -4.94
N LYS A 123 -10.43 -31.94 -4.27
CA LYS A 123 -10.78 -33.32 -3.85
C LYS A 123 -10.81 -34.34 -4.99
N ARG A 124 -10.85 -33.86 -6.25
CA ARG A 124 -10.76 -34.69 -7.45
C ARG A 124 -9.32 -34.91 -7.94
N GLY A 125 -8.35 -34.38 -7.23
CA GLY A 125 -6.92 -34.45 -7.59
C GLY A 125 -6.48 -33.53 -8.74
N VAL A 126 -7.34 -32.60 -9.16
CA VAL A 126 -7.04 -31.60 -10.20
C VAL A 126 -6.41 -30.37 -9.53
N ARG A 127 -5.47 -29.72 -10.22
CA ARG A 127 -4.90 -28.45 -9.73
C ARG A 127 -6.00 -27.41 -9.59
N GLU A 128 -6.09 -26.79 -8.40
CA GLU A 128 -6.99 -25.67 -8.15
C GLU A 128 -6.44 -24.40 -8.81
N GLU A 129 -7.31 -23.72 -9.53
CA GLU A 129 -7.02 -22.42 -10.15
C GLU A 129 -8.13 -21.44 -9.80
N GLY A 130 -7.77 -20.19 -9.58
CA GLY A 130 -8.71 -19.13 -9.31
C GLY A 130 -8.34 -17.86 -10.05
N THR A 131 -9.31 -16.97 -10.21
CA THR A 131 -9.06 -15.68 -10.85
C THR A 131 -8.14 -14.81 -9.99
N ILE A 132 -7.47 -13.85 -10.61
CA ILE A 132 -6.68 -12.83 -9.86
C ILE A 132 -7.56 -12.10 -8.85
N LEU A 133 -8.80 -11.79 -9.22
CA LEU A 133 -9.78 -11.25 -8.28
C LEU A 133 -9.97 -12.16 -7.05
N GLU A 134 -10.09 -13.48 -7.27
CA GLU A 134 -10.24 -14.45 -6.17
C GLU A 134 -9.01 -14.43 -5.24
N HIS A 135 -7.78 -14.42 -5.80
CA HIS A 135 -6.55 -14.32 -5.02
C HIS A 135 -6.52 -13.05 -4.16
N LEU A 136 -6.89 -11.90 -4.73
CA LEU A 136 -6.97 -10.62 -4.00
C LEU A 136 -8.02 -10.67 -2.89
N LEU A 137 -9.19 -11.23 -3.17
CA LEU A 137 -10.26 -11.38 -2.19
C LEU A 137 -9.83 -12.27 -1.03
N LEU A 138 -9.20 -13.42 -1.30
CA LEU A 138 -8.73 -14.33 -0.26
C LEU A 138 -7.70 -13.68 0.66
N GLN A 139 -6.72 -12.97 0.11
CA GLN A 139 -5.71 -12.28 0.92
C GLN A 139 -6.32 -11.21 1.83
N ASN A 140 -7.27 -10.43 1.34
CA ASN A 140 -7.81 -9.29 2.07
C ASN A 140 -8.98 -9.69 2.99
N LEU A 141 -9.84 -10.64 2.61
CA LEU A 141 -10.95 -11.09 3.45
C LEU A 141 -10.47 -11.96 4.61
N THR A 142 -9.54 -12.89 4.38
CA THR A 142 -9.00 -13.71 5.48
C THR A 142 -8.28 -12.85 6.53
N ALA A 143 -7.58 -11.80 6.10
CA ALA A 143 -6.96 -10.83 7.01
C ALA A 143 -8.02 -10.06 7.83
N PHE A 144 -9.13 -9.63 7.22
CA PHE A 144 -10.22 -8.94 7.91
C PHE A 144 -10.80 -9.74 9.09
N TYR A 145 -10.80 -11.07 8.98
CA TYR A 145 -11.30 -11.96 10.03
C TYR A 145 -10.21 -12.43 11.01
N GLU A 146 -8.91 -12.26 10.70
CA GLU A 146 -7.80 -12.66 11.57
C GLU A 146 -7.46 -11.56 12.57
N VAL A 147 -8.30 -11.37 13.58
CA VAL A 147 -8.21 -10.25 14.53
C VAL A 147 -7.70 -10.66 15.91
N GLY A 148 -7.14 -9.70 16.64
CA GLY A 148 -6.76 -9.81 18.04
C GLY A 148 -7.85 -9.33 19.00
N GLU A 149 -7.50 -9.15 20.27
CA GLU A 149 -8.43 -8.81 21.34
C GLU A 149 -9.12 -7.45 21.15
N HIS A 150 -8.47 -6.52 20.42
CA HIS A 150 -8.98 -5.17 20.14
C HIS A 150 -9.67 -5.07 18.77
N ASN A 151 -9.91 -6.21 18.13
CA ASN A 151 -10.60 -6.29 16.83
C ASN A 151 -9.86 -5.59 15.68
N ASN A 152 -8.55 -5.44 15.80
CA ASN A 152 -7.64 -5.11 14.72
C ASN A 152 -6.93 -6.37 14.22
N ILE A 153 -6.37 -6.32 13.01
CA ILE A 153 -5.71 -7.48 12.40
C ILE A 153 -4.43 -7.83 13.16
N ARG A 154 -4.25 -9.11 13.43
CA ARG A 154 -3.11 -9.62 14.21
C ARG A 154 -1.79 -9.35 13.51
N LEU A 155 -0.77 -8.96 14.30
CA LEU A 155 0.59 -8.68 13.81
C LEU A 155 1.31 -9.95 13.33
N ARG A 156 1.08 -11.08 13.96
CA ARG A 156 1.68 -12.38 13.62
C ARG A 156 3.21 -12.33 13.68
N GLY A 157 3.88 -12.71 12.58
CA GLY A 157 5.33 -12.74 12.50
C GLY A 157 6.00 -11.37 12.42
N ALA A 158 5.35 -10.41 11.89
CA ALA A 158 5.59 -8.95 11.82
C ALA A 158 4.70 -8.35 10.72
N ASP A 159 4.80 -7.03 10.52
CA ASP A 159 4.31 -6.34 9.32
C ASP A 159 5.51 -5.85 8.46
N TRP A 160 5.36 -4.72 7.76
CA TRP A 160 6.45 -4.09 6.99
C TRP A 160 7.71 -3.88 7.84
N ASN A 161 7.56 -3.59 9.11
CA ASN A 161 8.66 -3.53 10.05
C ASN A 161 9.00 -4.93 10.55
N ASP A 162 9.92 -5.58 9.87
CA ASP A 162 10.41 -6.94 10.16
C ASP A 162 10.88 -7.17 11.58
N ALA A 163 11.20 -6.08 12.27
CA ALA A 163 11.73 -6.11 13.63
C ALA A 163 10.64 -5.98 14.72
N LEU A 164 9.35 -5.95 14.33
CA LEU A 164 8.19 -6.10 15.23
C LEU A 164 7.77 -7.58 15.35
N ASP A 165 8.71 -8.45 15.65
CA ASP A 165 8.62 -9.90 15.52
C ASP A 165 8.45 -10.67 16.82
N MET A 166 8.15 -9.99 17.94
CA MET A 166 8.06 -10.62 19.27
C MET A 166 6.66 -10.51 19.90
N ALA A 167 5.63 -10.23 19.08
CA ALA A 167 4.25 -10.10 19.53
C ALA A 167 3.30 -11.03 18.75
N SER A 168 3.75 -12.25 18.44
CA SER A 168 3.03 -13.18 17.57
C SER A 168 1.71 -13.70 18.14
N GLU A 169 1.53 -13.69 19.49
CA GLU A 169 0.35 -14.27 20.14
C GLU A 169 -0.79 -13.25 20.27
N LYS A 170 -0.49 -12.04 20.79
CA LYS A 170 -1.50 -11.01 21.07
C LYS A 170 -1.27 -9.70 20.32
N GLY A 171 -0.14 -9.56 19.63
CA GLY A 171 0.14 -8.34 18.86
C GLY A 171 -0.89 -8.10 17.76
N GLU A 172 -1.23 -6.82 17.57
CA GLU A 172 -2.09 -6.34 16.51
C GLU A 172 -1.39 -5.20 15.77
N SER A 173 -1.55 -5.14 14.45
CA SER A 173 -1.10 -4.00 13.64
C SER A 173 -2.31 -3.16 13.23
N VAL A 174 -2.60 -2.11 13.98
CA VAL A 174 -3.59 -1.10 13.62
C VAL A 174 -3.15 -0.38 12.34
N ALA A 175 -1.85 -0.12 12.21
CA ALA A 175 -1.26 0.49 11.03
C ALA A 175 -1.70 -0.23 9.75
N PHE A 176 -1.41 -1.51 9.62
CA PHE A 176 -1.76 -2.28 8.43
C PHE A 176 -3.23 -2.71 8.37
N SER A 177 -3.96 -2.72 9.47
CA SER A 177 -5.43 -2.85 9.44
C SER A 177 -6.05 -1.74 8.59
N ASN A 178 -5.51 -0.52 8.65
CA ASN A 178 -5.92 0.59 7.76
C ASN A 178 -5.62 0.29 6.28
N ALA A 179 -4.45 -0.28 5.99
CA ALA A 179 -4.09 -0.65 4.62
C ALA A 179 -5.05 -1.68 4.03
N TYR A 180 -5.43 -2.69 4.80
CA TYR A 180 -6.46 -3.67 4.41
C TYR A 180 -7.84 -3.03 4.23
N ALA A 181 -8.23 -2.08 5.10
CA ALA A 181 -9.47 -1.34 4.91
C ALA A 181 -9.47 -0.57 3.58
N GLY A 182 -8.36 0.10 3.24
CA GLY A 182 -8.18 0.77 1.96
C GLY A 182 -8.27 -0.21 0.78
N ASN A 183 -7.62 -1.35 0.88
CA ASN A 183 -7.66 -2.38 -0.16
C ASN A 183 -9.08 -2.91 -0.43
N LEU A 184 -9.87 -3.15 0.62
CA LEU A 184 -11.27 -3.59 0.45
C LEU A 184 -12.09 -2.55 -0.32
N ALA A 185 -11.91 -1.25 -0.04
CA ALA A 185 -12.54 -0.18 -0.79
C ALA A 185 -12.04 -0.14 -2.26
N ASP A 186 -10.76 -0.31 -2.47
CA ASP A 186 -10.14 -0.31 -3.80
C ASP A 186 -10.60 -1.51 -4.66
N ILE A 187 -10.76 -2.70 -4.07
CA ILE A 187 -11.33 -3.87 -4.77
C ILE A 187 -12.78 -3.58 -5.18
N ALA A 188 -13.57 -2.95 -4.30
CA ALA A 188 -14.94 -2.56 -4.60
C ALA A 188 -15.00 -1.57 -5.78
N GLU A 189 -14.11 -0.59 -5.81
CA GLU A 189 -13.99 0.37 -6.92
C GLU A 189 -13.63 -0.32 -8.24
N LEU A 190 -12.66 -1.23 -8.23
CA LEU A 190 -12.28 -2.00 -9.42
C LEU A 190 -13.42 -2.88 -9.94
N LEU A 191 -14.20 -3.49 -9.04
CA LEU A 191 -15.37 -4.29 -9.41
C LEU A 191 -16.46 -3.45 -10.08
N GLU A 192 -16.71 -2.23 -9.61
CA GLU A 192 -17.65 -1.32 -10.27
C GLU A 192 -17.16 -0.91 -11.66
N ALA A 193 -15.87 -0.57 -11.80
CA ALA A 193 -15.27 -0.26 -13.08
C ALA A 193 -15.34 -1.46 -14.04
N TYR A 194 -15.08 -2.66 -13.53
CA TYR A 194 -15.18 -3.91 -14.25
C TYR A 194 -16.62 -4.19 -14.74
N ARG A 195 -17.62 -4.08 -13.84
CA ARG A 195 -19.04 -4.22 -14.18
C ARG A 195 -19.47 -3.24 -15.27
N LYS A 196 -19.08 -1.96 -15.12
CA LYS A 196 -19.41 -0.90 -16.08
C LYS A 196 -18.78 -1.16 -17.45
N LYS A 197 -17.54 -1.64 -17.50
CA LYS A 197 -16.81 -1.88 -18.75
C LYS A 197 -17.29 -3.12 -19.48
N THR A 198 -17.52 -4.23 -18.74
CA THR A 198 -17.81 -5.54 -19.31
C THR A 198 -19.30 -5.85 -19.47
N GLY A 199 -20.15 -5.17 -18.69
CA GLY A 199 -21.58 -5.50 -18.56
C GLY A 199 -21.87 -6.79 -17.81
N LYS A 200 -20.85 -7.42 -17.21
CA LYS A 200 -21.03 -8.63 -16.39
C LYS A 200 -21.61 -8.28 -15.03
N GLU A 201 -22.58 -9.06 -14.58
CA GLU A 201 -23.27 -8.88 -13.31
C GLU A 201 -22.79 -9.83 -12.21
N THR A 202 -22.04 -10.87 -12.58
CA THR A 202 -21.51 -11.87 -11.65
C THR A 202 -20.04 -12.17 -11.91
N VAL A 203 -19.39 -12.72 -10.89
CA VAL A 203 -18.05 -13.32 -10.96
C VAL A 203 -18.10 -14.72 -10.39
N SER A 204 -17.32 -15.62 -10.98
CA SER A 204 -17.22 -17.02 -10.53
C SER A 204 -16.08 -17.14 -9.53
N LEU A 205 -16.38 -17.60 -8.32
CA LEU A 205 -15.41 -17.71 -7.23
C LEU A 205 -15.50 -19.10 -6.58
N LEU A 206 -14.41 -19.50 -5.89
CA LEU A 206 -14.33 -20.71 -5.07
C LEU A 206 -15.51 -20.76 -4.08
N ALA A 207 -16.21 -21.90 -4.03
CA ALA A 207 -17.41 -22.04 -3.21
C ALA A 207 -17.16 -21.76 -1.72
N GLU A 208 -16.00 -22.13 -1.21
CA GLU A 208 -15.60 -21.91 0.18
C GLU A 208 -15.55 -20.43 0.57
N ILE A 209 -15.31 -19.51 -0.36
CA ILE A 209 -15.21 -18.08 -0.07
C ILE A 209 -16.53 -17.48 0.45
N VAL A 210 -17.66 -18.14 0.20
CA VAL A 210 -19.00 -17.64 0.59
C VAL A 210 -19.09 -17.35 2.07
N SER A 211 -18.46 -18.16 2.92
CA SER A 211 -18.43 -17.94 4.37
C SER A 211 -17.75 -16.60 4.75
N LEU A 212 -16.75 -16.16 3.98
CA LEU A 212 -16.06 -14.87 4.19
C LEU A 212 -16.89 -13.67 3.70
N LEU A 213 -17.95 -13.90 2.94
CA LEU A 213 -18.83 -12.86 2.38
C LEU A 213 -20.07 -12.60 3.24
N GLU A 214 -20.13 -13.12 4.46
CA GLU A 214 -21.18 -12.74 5.40
C GLU A 214 -21.10 -11.24 5.66
N ASP A 215 -22.24 -10.55 5.59
CA ASP A 215 -22.35 -9.09 5.73
C ASP A 215 -23.29 -8.74 6.88
N ASN A 216 -22.71 -8.58 8.07
CA ASN A 216 -23.46 -8.32 9.28
C ASN A 216 -22.64 -7.50 10.28
N PRO A 217 -23.03 -6.25 10.60
CA PRO A 217 -22.33 -5.43 11.58
C PRO A 217 -22.15 -6.10 12.95
N ALA A 218 -23.14 -6.87 13.44
CA ALA A 218 -23.02 -7.59 14.70
C ALA A 218 -21.99 -8.73 14.67
N LEU A 219 -21.68 -9.26 13.46
CA LEU A 219 -20.54 -10.17 13.24
C LEU A 219 -19.23 -9.38 13.33
N TYR A 220 -19.15 -8.22 12.67
CA TYR A 220 -17.92 -7.42 12.64
C TYR A 220 -17.52 -6.90 14.01
N ASP A 221 -18.49 -6.58 14.88
CA ASP A 221 -18.25 -6.12 16.25
C ASP A 221 -17.73 -7.22 17.19
N SER A 222 -17.83 -8.49 16.81
CA SER A 222 -17.46 -9.63 17.64
C SER A 222 -16.20 -10.32 17.18
N VAL A 223 -15.13 -10.20 17.96
CA VAL A 223 -13.87 -10.94 17.75
C VAL A 223 -14.11 -12.45 17.64
N GLU A 224 -14.88 -13.01 18.57
CA GLU A 224 -15.20 -14.45 18.60
C GLU A 224 -15.89 -14.92 17.32
N LYS A 225 -16.90 -14.18 16.85
CA LYS A 225 -17.62 -14.51 15.62
C LYS A 225 -16.74 -14.39 14.39
N LYS A 226 -15.90 -13.35 14.30
CA LYS A 226 -14.93 -13.21 13.21
C LYS A 226 -13.96 -14.39 13.15
N LEU A 227 -13.38 -14.77 14.28
CA LEU A 227 -12.48 -15.90 14.36
C LEU A 227 -13.17 -17.22 14.03
N HIS A 228 -14.44 -17.35 14.38
CA HIS A 228 -15.24 -18.53 14.00
C HIS A 228 -15.45 -18.63 12.48
N VAL A 229 -15.82 -17.54 11.83
CA VAL A 229 -15.96 -17.47 10.36
C VAL A 229 -14.62 -17.83 9.67
N LEU A 230 -13.52 -17.28 10.17
CA LEU A 230 -12.20 -17.61 9.64
C LEU A 230 -11.89 -19.11 9.78
N GLU A 231 -12.12 -19.66 10.97
CA GLU A 231 -11.83 -21.08 11.25
C GLU A 231 -12.68 -22.03 10.40
N GLU A 232 -13.95 -21.71 10.18
CA GLU A 232 -14.82 -22.50 9.27
C GLU A 232 -14.26 -22.49 7.84
N TYR A 233 -13.84 -21.31 7.34
CA TYR A 233 -13.22 -21.20 6.03
C TYR A 233 -11.91 -22.01 5.95
N LEU A 234 -11.01 -21.81 6.92
CA LEU A 234 -9.72 -22.50 6.96
C LEU A 234 -9.85 -24.01 7.03
N HIS A 235 -10.85 -24.50 7.76
CA HIS A 235 -11.13 -25.92 7.85
C HIS A 235 -11.68 -26.49 6.53
N ALA A 236 -12.51 -25.72 5.82
CA ALA A 236 -13.09 -26.15 4.54
C ALA A 236 -12.01 -26.37 3.45
N CYS A 237 -10.87 -25.66 3.52
CA CYS A 237 -9.77 -25.74 2.54
C CYS A 237 -8.44 -26.26 3.15
N GLU A 238 -8.50 -27.01 4.24
CA GLU A 238 -7.32 -27.41 5.02
C GLU A 238 -6.30 -28.25 4.24
N HIS A 239 -6.78 -29.23 3.44
CA HIS A 239 -5.91 -30.06 2.60
C HIS A 239 -6.22 -29.84 1.12
N ASP A 240 -7.39 -30.24 0.67
CA ASP A 240 -7.89 -30.05 -0.69
C ASP A 240 -9.14 -29.16 -0.67
N THR A 241 -9.31 -28.36 -1.73
CA THR A 241 -10.54 -27.59 -1.94
C THR A 241 -11.64 -28.46 -2.55
N SER A 242 -12.89 -28.01 -2.51
CA SER A 242 -13.99 -28.71 -3.19
C SER A 242 -13.81 -28.74 -4.71
N GLY A 243 -13.18 -27.70 -5.27
CA GLY A 243 -13.13 -27.45 -6.71
C GLY A 243 -14.44 -26.93 -7.29
N GLU A 244 -15.43 -26.65 -6.44
CA GLU A 244 -16.70 -26.07 -6.86
C GLU A 244 -16.60 -24.55 -6.94
N LYS A 245 -17.22 -23.97 -7.97
CA LYS A 245 -17.30 -22.51 -8.17
C LYS A 245 -18.76 -22.05 -8.02
N VAL A 246 -18.93 -20.85 -7.51
CA VAL A 246 -20.24 -20.20 -7.35
C VAL A 246 -20.25 -18.84 -8.01
N GLU A 247 -21.39 -18.46 -8.57
CA GLU A 247 -21.60 -17.15 -9.16
C GLU A 247 -22.02 -16.17 -8.06
N ILE A 248 -21.22 -15.13 -7.88
CA ILE A 248 -21.44 -14.07 -6.90
C ILE A 248 -21.83 -12.79 -7.63
N SER A 249 -22.91 -12.15 -7.20
CA SER A 249 -23.32 -10.84 -7.71
C SER A 249 -22.23 -9.80 -7.42
N ILE A 250 -21.78 -9.09 -8.46
CA ILE A 250 -20.77 -8.01 -8.33
C ILE A 250 -21.31 -6.89 -7.44
N GLU A 251 -22.59 -6.52 -7.59
CA GLU A 251 -23.22 -5.48 -6.75
C GLU A 251 -23.16 -5.85 -5.26
N LYS A 252 -23.59 -7.06 -4.91
CA LYS A 252 -23.56 -7.53 -3.51
C LYS A 252 -22.14 -7.68 -2.98
N LEU A 253 -21.20 -8.13 -3.81
CA LEU A 253 -19.80 -8.24 -3.44
C LEU A 253 -19.20 -6.84 -3.18
N THR A 254 -19.49 -5.89 -4.04
CA THR A 254 -19.04 -4.49 -3.89
C THR A 254 -19.58 -3.87 -2.61
N GLU A 255 -20.87 -4.04 -2.32
CA GLU A 255 -21.48 -3.56 -1.05
C GLU A 255 -20.82 -4.21 0.17
N ASN A 256 -20.65 -5.53 0.13
CA ASN A 256 -19.99 -6.28 1.20
C ASN A 256 -18.59 -5.76 1.53
N LEU A 257 -17.76 -5.54 0.50
CA LEU A 257 -16.39 -5.04 0.67
C LEU A 257 -16.38 -3.61 1.22
N ARG A 258 -17.30 -2.76 0.76
CA ARG A 258 -17.45 -1.39 1.30
C ARG A 258 -17.87 -1.40 2.76
N HIS A 259 -18.86 -2.20 3.14
CA HIS A 259 -19.30 -2.31 4.53
C HIS A 259 -18.16 -2.77 5.45
N LYS A 260 -17.37 -3.74 5.03
CA LYS A 260 -16.18 -4.19 5.78
C LYS A 260 -15.13 -3.10 5.91
N SER A 261 -14.84 -2.41 4.80
CA SER A 261 -13.89 -1.29 4.78
C SER A 261 -14.33 -0.16 5.71
N GLU A 262 -15.56 0.31 5.56
CA GLU A 262 -16.14 1.41 6.36
C GLU A 262 -16.18 1.04 7.84
N TRP A 263 -16.64 -0.18 8.16
CA TRP A 263 -16.65 -0.68 9.52
C TRP A 263 -15.25 -0.64 10.15
N LEU A 264 -14.24 -1.15 9.45
CA LEU A 264 -12.88 -1.20 9.97
C LEU A 264 -12.28 0.20 10.16
N MET A 265 -12.48 1.10 9.20
CA MET A 265 -12.06 2.50 9.31
C MET A 265 -12.73 3.20 10.51
N GLU A 266 -14.04 3.01 10.69
CA GLU A 266 -14.78 3.62 11.79
C GLU A 266 -14.36 3.04 13.14
N HIS A 267 -14.15 1.72 13.22
CA HIS A 267 -13.63 1.05 14.39
C HIS A 267 -12.29 1.65 14.83
N ILE A 268 -11.33 1.81 13.89
CA ILE A 268 -10.00 2.38 14.17
C ILE A 268 -10.14 3.85 14.57
N ARG A 269 -10.92 4.64 13.83
CA ARG A 269 -11.12 6.07 14.11
C ARG A 269 -11.66 6.30 15.52
N LYS A 270 -12.57 5.44 15.97
CA LYS A 270 -13.22 5.53 17.28
C LYS A 270 -12.33 5.06 18.43
N ASN A 271 -11.58 3.97 18.23
CA ASN A 271 -10.93 3.26 19.34
C ASN A 271 -9.41 3.50 19.44
N GLU A 272 -8.76 3.93 18.35
CA GLU A 272 -7.29 3.97 18.29
C GLU A 272 -6.73 5.40 18.29
N TRP A 273 -7.57 6.41 18.47
CA TRP A 273 -7.12 7.79 18.52
C TRP A 273 -6.50 8.14 19.88
N VAL A 274 -5.23 8.55 19.88
CA VAL A 274 -4.51 9.07 21.04
C VAL A 274 -4.59 10.59 21.00
N LYS A 275 -5.32 11.19 21.95
CA LYS A 275 -5.42 12.64 22.09
C LYS A 275 -4.29 13.15 22.98
N ASP A 276 -3.45 14.04 22.47
CA ASP A 276 -2.38 14.71 23.21
C ASP A 276 -2.84 16.07 23.74
N SER A 277 -3.49 16.87 22.87
CA SER A 277 -4.09 18.14 23.23
C SER A 277 -5.31 18.44 22.36
N GLU A 278 -5.86 19.65 22.41
CA GLU A 278 -6.92 20.07 21.47
C GLU A 278 -6.42 20.19 20.02
N GLU A 279 -5.11 20.40 19.83
CA GLU A 279 -4.51 20.65 18.53
C GLU A 279 -3.56 19.54 18.06
N SER A 280 -3.32 18.52 18.86
CA SER A 280 -2.40 17.43 18.58
C SER A 280 -2.94 16.08 19.01
N GLY A 281 -2.66 15.06 18.23
CA GLY A 281 -3.05 13.69 18.45
C GLY A 281 -2.50 12.82 17.33
N TRP A 282 -2.60 11.50 17.49
CA TRP A 282 -2.16 10.51 16.51
C TRP A 282 -2.88 9.19 16.72
N PHE A 283 -2.77 8.25 15.79
CA PHE A 283 -3.29 6.91 15.95
C PHE A 283 -2.31 6.00 16.66
N ASN A 284 -2.78 5.19 17.59
CA ASN A 284 -2.04 4.02 18.06
C ASN A 284 -1.87 3.05 16.88
N GLY A 285 -0.63 2.68 16.58
CA GLY A 285 -0.31 1.79 15.46
C GLY A 285 -0.25 0.32 15.85
N TYR A 286 -0.09 0.00 17.14
CA TYR A 286 0.20 -1.38 17.56
C TYR A 286 -0.31 -1.73 18.96
N TYR A 287 -0.56 -3.03 19.15
CA TYR A 287 -0.68 -3.68 20.45
C TYR A 287 0.46 -4.69 20.64
N ASP A 288 1.01 -4.76 21.84
CA ASP A 288 2.11 -5.67 22.18
C ASP A 288 1.63 -7.12 22.46
N ASN A 289 2.56 -8.02 22.77
CA ASN A 289 2.24 -9.43 23.03
C ASN A 289 1.47 -9.68 24.35
N HIS A 290 1.25 -8.65 25.15
CA HIS A 290 0.36 -8.67 26.32
C HIS A 290 -1.00 -8.03 26.02
N GLY A 291 -1.27 -7.62 24.79
CA GLY A 291 -2.50 -6.93 24.41
C GLY A 291 -2.57 -5.49 24.93
N ARG A 292 -1.42 -4.84 25.17
CA ARG A 292 -1.37 -3.45 25.65
C ARG A 292 -1.14 -2.49 24.48
N GLN A 293 -1.84 -1.38 24.50
CA GLN A 293 -1.61 -0.26 23.59
C GLN A 293 -0.15 0.20 23.68
N VAL A 294 0.50 0.40 22.52
CA VAL A 294 1.92 0.73 22.46
C VAL A 294 2.16 2.22 22.55
N GLU A 295 1.31 3.02 21.91
CA GLU A 295 1.52 4.46 21.74
C GLU A 295 0.66 5.29 22.70
N GLY A 296 1.15 6.47 23.06
CA GLY A 296 0.51 7.39 23.98
C GLY A 296 1.51 8.16 24.83
N ASP A 297 1.01 8.96 25.76
CA ASP A 297 1.82 9.59 26.81
C ASP A 297 2.02 8.58 27.94
N THR A 298 3.24 8.22 28.21
CA THR A 298 3.62 7.20 29.20
C THR A 298 4.55 7.77 30.26
N LYS A 299 4.80 7.00 31.33
CA LYS A 299 5.76 7.37 32.38
C LYS A 299 7.19 7.59 31.87
N THR A 300 7.54 6.96 30.74
CA THR A 300 8.85 7.08 30.09
C THR A 300 8.88 8.12 28.97
N GLY A 301 7.78 8.84 28.75
CA GLY A 301 7.63 9.86 27.71
C GLY A 301 6.61 9.49 26.65
N VAL A 302 6.49 10.35 25.65
CA VAL A 302 5.57 10.17 24.52
C VAL A 302 6.06 9.06 23.61
N ARG A 303 5.17 8.13 23.29
CA ARG A 303 5.40 7.06 22.32
C ARG A 303 4.54 7.31 21.09
N MET A 304 5.19 7.56 19.97
CA MET A 304 4.59 7.74 18.66
C MET A 304 5.40 6.99 17.62
N MET A 305 4.70 6.29 16.72
CA MET A 305 5.30 5.57 15.58
C MET A 305 4.75 6.13 14.28
N LEU A 306 5.64 6.42 13.33
CA LEU A 306 5.28 7.00 12.03
C LEU A 306 4.37 6.07 11.22
N THR A 307 4.65 4.76 11.23
CA THR A 307 3.88 3.76 10.50
C THR A 307 2.39 3.78 10.87
N GLY A 308 2.08 3.98 12.15
CA GLY A 308 0.71 4.13 12.65
C GLY A 308 -0.03 5.34 12.10
N GLN A 309 0.66 6.29 11.47
CA GLN A 309 0.06 7.51 10.90
C GLN A 309 -0.09 7.41 9.38
N VAL A 310 0.86 6.77 8.72
CA VAL A 310 0.91 6.69 7.25
C VAL A 310 -0.35 6.05 6.68
N PHE A 311 -0.72 4.87 7.14
CA PHE A 311 -1.82 4.11 6.54
C PHE A 311 -3.21 4.64 6.86
N PRO A 312 -3.50 5.16 8.07
CA PRO A 312 -4.77 5.87 8.30
C PRO A 312 -4.98 7.08 7.40
N ILE A 313 -3.90 7.82 7.11
CA ILE A 313 -3.94 8.95 6.18
C ILE A 313 -4.16 8.44 4.75
N MET A 314 -3.37 7.47 4.32
CA MET A 314 -3.38 6.94 2.95
C MET A 314 -4.71 6.26 2.58
N ALA A 315 -5.27 5.47 3.50
CA ALA A 315 -6.52 4.74 3.29
C ALA A 315 -7.79 5.60 3.42
N GLY A 316 -7.70 6.77 4.03
CA GLY A 316 -8.87 7.63 4.27
C GLY A 316 -9.54 7.45 5.63
N THR A 317 -8.98 6.65 6.52
CA THR A 317 -9.46 6.51 7.91
C THR A 317 -9.34 7.82 8.66
N ALA A 318 -8.18 8.50 8.58
CA ALA A 318 -7.98 9.79 9.20
C ALA A 318 -8.84 10.87 8.53
N THR A 319 -9.57 11.65 9.32
CA THR A 319 -10.24 12.86 8.85
C THR A 319 -9.20 13.96 8.60
N ASP A 320 -9.54 14.97 7.82
CA ASP A 320 -8.63 16.10 7.55
C ASP A 320 -8.20 16.81 8.82
N GLU A 321 -9.11 16.93 9.79
CA GLU A 321 -8.76 17.50 11.11
C GLU A 321 -7.77 16.60 11.87
N GLN A 322 -7.96 15.28 11.83
CA GLN A 322 -7.00 14.34 12.41
C GLN A 322 -5.65 14.41 11.69
N ILE A 323 -5.61 14.57 10.36
CA ILE A 323 -4.36 14.74 9.63
C ILE A 323 -3.63 16.01 10.08
N ARG A 324 -4.33 17.14 10.26
CA ARG A 324 -3.72 18.38 10.80
C ARG A 324 -3.12 18.16 12.20
N GLN A 325 -3.81 17.41 13.05
CA GLN A 325 -3.30 17.07 14.39
C GLN A 325 -2.11 16.11 14.33
N ILE A 326 -2.15 15.08 13.44
CA ILE A 326 -1.05 14.16 13.21
C ILE A 326 0.19 14.91 12.74
N THR A 327 0.06 15.82 11.79
CA THR A 327 1.22 16.57 11.26
C THR A 327 1.88 17.43 12.33
N LYS A 328 1.10 18.06 13.21
CA LYS A 328 1.64 18.81 14.37
C LYS A 328 2.37 17.89 15.36
N SER A 329 1.77 16.72 15.65
CA SER A 329 2.40 15.72 16.53
C SER A 329 3.68 15.15 15.92
N ALA A 330 3.69 14.80 14.64
CA ALA A 330 4.85 14.30 13.92
C ALA A 330 5.98 15.35 13.86
N ASP A 331 5.63 16.61 13.61
CA ASP A 331 6.61 17.72 13.65
C ASP A 331 7.24 17.89 15.02
N ARG A 332 6.46 17.73 16.07
CA ARG A 332 6.94 17.89 17.45
C ARG A 332 7.76 16.71 17.94
N TYR A 333 7.34 15.48 17.64
CA TYR A 333 7.88 14.29 18.27
C TYR A 333 8.80 13.44 17.37
N LEU A 334 8.62 13.50 16.04
CA LEU A 334 9.35 12.64 15.11
C LEU A 334 10.30 13.42 14.19
N TYR A 335 10.04 14.71 13.92
CA TYR A 335 10.85 15.46 12.96
C TYR A 335 12.20 15.88 13.54
N ASP A 336 13.28 15.52 12.83
CA ASP A 336 14.64 15.91 13.15
C ASP A 336 15.40 16.28 11.86
N GLU A 337 15.50 17.57 11.60
CA GLU A 337 16.14 18.08 10.37
C GLU A 337 17.61 17.65 10.24
N LYS A 338 18.32 17.45 11.35
CA LYS A 338 19.75 17.11 11.37
C LYS A 338 20.03 15.70 10.85
N VAL A 339 19.02 14.83 10.86
CA VAL A 339 19.15 13.42 10.47
C VAL A 339 18.27 13.02 9.28
N GLY A 340 17.67 14.00 8.60
CA GLY A 340 16.97 13.77 7.35
C GLY A 340 15.43 13.78 7.43
N GLY A 341 14.84 14.21 8.54
CA GLY A 341 13.40 14.42 8.66
C GLY A 341 12.69 13.56 9.69
N TYR A 342 11.62 12.86 9.29
CA TYR A 342 10.77 12.13 10.24
C TYR A 342 11.37 10.79 10.64
N ARG A 343 11.64 10.62 11.94
CA ARG A 343 12.08 9.35 12.53
C ARG A 343 10.94 8.32 12.52
N LEU A 344 11.28 7.04 12.49
CA LEU A 344 10.29 5.96 12.45
C LEU A 344 9.48 5.88 13.76
N ASN A 345 10.11 6.19 14.89
CA ASN A 345 9.47 6.23 16.21
C ASN A 345 10.20 7.17 17.17
N THR A 346 9.52 7.58 18.24
CA THR A 346 10.14 8.26 19.39
C THR A 346 10.99 7.28 20.20
N ASP A 347 11.88 7.79 21.04
CA ASP A 347 12.61 6.95 22.00
C ASP A 347 11.66 6.45 23.08
N PHE A 348 11.48 5.13 23.17
CA PHE A 348 10.59 4.51 24.16
C PHE A 348 11.21 4.43 25.55
N GLY A 349 12.52 4.68 25.68
CA GLY A 349 13.24 4.65 26.94
C GLY A 349 13.31 3.26 27.59
N GLU A 350 12.92 2.19 26.88
CA GLU A 350 12.98 0.82 27.34
C GLU A 350 13.20 -0.18 26.18
N VAL A 351 13.73 -1.35 26.50
CA VAL A 351 13.84 -2.47 25.57
C VAL A 351 12.53 -3.26 25.61
N LYS A 352 11.66 -2.98 24.63
CA LYS A 352 10.31 -3.56 24.56
C LYS A 352 10.31 -4.92 23.84
N THR A 353 10.84 -5.95 24.51
CA THR A 353 10.98 -7.32 23.97
C THR A 353 9.64 -8.02 23.74
N ASP A 354 8.55 -7.49 24.25
CA ASP A 354 7.20 -7.98 24.04
C ASP A 354 6.52 -7.40 22.78
N LEU A 355 7.28 -6.64 22.00
CA LEU A 355 6.82 -6.13 20.71
C LEU A 355 7.78 -6.52 19.57
N GLY A 356 9.08 -6.28 19.73
CA GLY A 356 10.01 -6.62 18.65
C GLY A 356 11.48 -6.41 18.99
N ARG A 357 12.34 -7.12 18.26
CA ARG A 357 13.81 -7.00 18.35
C ARG A 357 14.32 -5.61 17.98
N MET A 358 13.51 -4.77 17.31
CA MET A 358 13.91 -3.39 16.97
C MET A 358 14.39 -2.61 18.20
N PHE A 359 13.78 -2.84 19.36
CA PHE A 359 14.13 -2.15 20.60
C PHE A 359 15.45 -2.61 21.20
N GLY A 360 16.09 -3.64 20.61
CA GLY A 360 17.48 -4.03 20.91
C GLY A 360 18.53 -3.23 20.15
N PHE A 361 18.14 -2.45 19.13
CA PHE A 361 19.03 -1.50 18.46
C PHE A 361 19.12 -0.20 19.27
N SER A 362 20.28 0.46 19.22
CA SER A 362 20.41 1.80 19.78
C SER A 362 19.42 2.75 19.12
N TYR A 363 18.81 3.65 19.91
CA TYR A 363 17.90 4.64 19.35
C TYR A 363 18.60 5.51 18.29
N GLY A 364 17.98 5.64 17.15
CA GLY A 364 18.50 6.28 15.95
C GLY A 364 19.14 5.31 14.94
N ASP A 365 19.19 4.01 15.24
CA ASP A 365 19.69 2.99 14.31
C ASP A 365 18.60 2.04 13.86
N LYS A 366 18.62 1.69 12.57
CA LYS A 366 17.66 0.78 11.91
C LYS A 366 16.20 1.17 12.22
N GLU A 367 15.39 0.18 12.55
CA GLU A 367 13.96 0.38 12.80
C GLU A 367 13.67 1.09 14.12
N ASN A 368 14.68 1.30 14.99
CA ASN A 368 14.51 2.00 16.26
C ASN A 368 14.90 3.48 16.17
N GLY A 369 14.00 4.31 15.66
CA GLY A 369 14.15 5.77 15.66
C GLY A 369 15.09 6.35 14.60
N ALA A 370 15.59 5.56 13.65
CA ALA A 370 16.21 6.12 12.46
C ALA A 370 15.18 6.84 11.57
N VAL A 371 15.65 7.72 10.68
CA VAL A 371 14.83 8.20 9.57
C VAL A 371 14.80 7.08 8.52
N PHE A 372 13.79 6.25 8.58
CA PHE A 372 13.63 5.13 7.65
C PHE A 372 13.01 5.66 6.36
N SER A 373 13.84 5.79 5.30
CA SER A 373 13.50 6.57 4.10
C SER A 373 12.22 6.08 3.43
N HIS A 374 12.00 4.77 3.37
CA HIS A 374 10.80 4.18 2.75
C HIS A 374 9.52 4.66 3.46
N MET A 375 9.47 4.59 4.80
CA MET A 375 8.28 5.01 5.55
C MET A 375 8.11 6.53 5.53
N ALA A 376 9.19 7.31 5.55
CA ALA A 376 9.12 8.77 5.43
C ALA A 376 8.60 9.21 4.06
N VAL A 377 8.94 8.49 2.98
CA VAL A 377 8.37 8.75 1.64
C VAL A 377 6.91 8.32 1.57
N MET A 378 6.53 7.18 2.16
CA MET A 378 5.11 6.77 2.24
C MET A 378 4.28 7.79 3.03
N TYR A 379 4.84 8.39 4.08
CA TYR A 379 4.20 9.50 4.81
C TYR A 379 3.94 10.70 3.90
N ALA A 380 4.95 11.11 3.13
CA ALA A 380 4.79 12.16 2.13
C ALA A 380 3.72 11.82 1.08
N ASN A 381 3.75 10.57 0.55
CA ASN A 381 2.75 10.09 -0.41
C ASN A 381 1.33 10.18 0.15
N ALA A 382 1.13 9.69 1.38
CA ALA A 382 -0.16 9.75 2.06
C ALA A 382 -0.67 11.19 2.23
N LEU A 383 0.22 12.10 2.64
CA LEU A 383 -0.11 13.52 2.81
C LEU A 383 -0.49 14.19 1.48
N TYR A 384 0.30 14.01 0.44
CA TYR A 384 -0.02 14.51 -0.90
C TYR A 384 -1.34 13.96 -1.42
N LYS A 385 -1.57 12.66 -1.27
CA LYS A 385 -2.82 12.01 -1.69
C LYS A 385 -4.05 12.66 -1.05
N ARG A 386 -3.91 13.14 0.18
CA ARG A 386 -4.96 13.83 0.94
C ARG A 386 -4.94 15.36 0.80
N GLY A 387 -4.12 15.92 -0.11
CA GLY A 387 -4.07 17.36 -0.38
C GLY A 387 -3.21 18.18 0.60
N PHE A 388 -2.47 17.53 1.49
CA PHE A 388 -1.52 18.18 2.43
C PHE A 388 -0.15 18.34 1.77
N ALA A 389 -0.12 19.12 0.68
CA ALA A 389 1.05 19.24 -0.19
C ALA A 389 2.26 19.86 0.51
N LYS A 390 2.05 20.84 1.40
CA LYS A 390 3.15 21.51 2.15
C LYS A 390 3.86 20.54 3.09
N GLU A 391 3.10 19.75 3.81
CA GLU A 391 3.59 18.75 4.75
C GLU A 391 4.26 17.58 4.00
N GLY A 392 3.67 17.14 2.89
CA GLY A 392 4.26 16.14 2.01
C GLY A 392 5.58 16.61 1.39
N CYS A 393 5.64 17.83 0.89
CA CYS A 393 6.85 18.46 0.36
C CYS A 393 7.95 18.56 1.42
N LYS A 394 7.62 18.95 2.66
CA LYS A 394 8.56 19.00 3.78
C LYS A 394 9.27 17.66 3.99
N SER A 395 8.51 16.55 3.98
CA SER A 395 9.09 15.20 4.15
C SER A 395 10.01 14.80 3.00
N LEU A 396 9.57 14.97 1.74
CA LEU A 396 10.40 14.69 0.56
C LEU A 396 11.66 15.55 0.52
N HIS A 397 11.51 16.83 0.80
CA HIS A 397 12.63 17.78 0.73
C HIS A 397 13.66 17.51 1.83
N ALA A 398 13.23 17.11 3.03
CA ALA A 398 14.15 16.73 4.11
C ALA A 398 15.03 15.54 3.71
N LEU A 399 14.42 14.48 3.13
CA LEU A 399 15.16 13.33 2.61
C LEU A 399 16.11 13.71 1.48
N TYR A 400 15.66 14.52 0.54
CA TYR A 400 16.47 14.97 -0.59
C TYR A 400 17.69 15.75 -0.11
N ARG A 401 17.51 16.76 0.76
CA ARG A 401 18.59 17.58 1.30
C ARG A 401 19.61 16.73 2.06
N GLN A 402 19.13 15.77 2.87
CA GLN A 402 20.03 14.88 3.60
C GLN A 402 20.82 13.98 2.66
N SER A 403 20.17 13.40 1.65
CA SER A 403 20.84 12.58 0.64
C SER A 403 21.87 13.36 -0.17
N ALA A 404 21.56 14.62 -0.52
CA ALA A 404 22.44 15.48 -1.30
C ALA A 404 23.61 16.07 -0.47
N ASN A 405 23.52 16.06 0.86
CA ASN A 405 24.56 16.52 1.75
C ASN A 405 25.60 15.41 2.00
N PHE A 406 26.49 15.19 1.03
CA PHE A 406 27.48 14.13 1.08
C PHE A 406 28.39 14.18 2.31
N GLU A 407 28.73 15.36 2.79
CA GLU A 407 29.61 15.55 3.96
C GLU A 407 29.02 14.92 5.23
N VAL A 408 27.68 14.83 5.33
CA VAL A 408 27.00 14.25 6.48
C VAL A 408 26.50 12.84 6.15
N SER A 409 25.82 12.68 5.01
CA SER A 409 25.18 11.40 4.64
C SER A 409 26.18 10.34 4.22
N HIS A 410 27.29 10.73 3.61
CA HIS A 410 28.26 9.84 2.96
C HIS A 410 27.61 8.89 1.94
N ILE A 411 26.54 9.36 1.29
CA ILE A 411 25.82 8.56 0.29
C ILE A 411 25.84 9.28 -1.07
N TYR A 412 26.12 8.52 -2.13
CA TYR A 412 26.08 9.03 -3.50
C TYR A 412 26.18 7.90 -4.53
N PRO A 413 25.38 7.92 -5.59
CA PRO A 413 24.13 8.65 -5.69
C PRO A 413 22.99 7.87 -5.03
N GLY A 414 21.94 8.54 -4.62
CA GLY A 414 20.67 7.92 -4.27
C GLY A 414 20.17 8.18 -2.86
N ILE A 415 19.06 7.53 -2.54
CA ILE A 415 18.42 7.58 -1.23
C ILE A 415 18.76 6.28 -0.51
N PRO A 416 19.32 6.32 0.71
CA PRO A 416 19.64 5.12 1.48
C PRO A 416 18.38 4.48 2.05
N GLU A 417 18.50 3.26 2.58
CA GLU A 417 17.42 2.62 3.32
C GLU A 417 17.01 3.44 4.54
N TYR A 418 18.00 3.93 5.31
CA TYR A 418 17.74 4.86 6.40
C TYR A 418 18.91 5.80 6.67
N PHE A 419 18.64 6.91 7.36
CA PHE A 419 19.64 7.75 8.00
C PHE A 419 19.66 7.45 9.48
N ASN A 420 20.86 7.16 10.02
CA ASN A 420 21.02 6.88 11.45
C ASN A 420 20.96 8.15 12.30
N GLY A 421 21.10 8.01 13.62
CA GLY A 421 21.04 9.10 14.59
C GLY A 421 22.11 10.18 14.42
N ARG A 422 23.09 9.99 13.51
CA ARG A 422 24.11 10.97 13.11
C ARG A 422 23.87 11.56 11.73
N GLY A 423 22.77 11.22 11.08
CA GLY A 423 22.45 11.64 9.72
C GLY A 423 23.21 10.91 8.62
N ARG A 424 23.95 9.85 8.94
CA ARG A 424 24.68 9.04 7.96
C ARG A 424 23.71 8.08 7.27
N GLY A 425 23.76 8.04 5.93
CA GLY A 425 23.03 7.06 5.12
C GLY A 425 23.59 5.66 5.30
N MET A 426 22.67 4.70 5.50
CA MET A 426 22.98 3.30 5.75
C MET A 426 22.30 2.44 4.68
N TYR A 427 23.00 1.39 4.24
CA TYR A 427 22.59 0.50 3.14
C TYR A 427 22.44 1.26 1.81
N HIS A 428 23.50 1.17 0.99
CA HIS A 428 23.70 1.94 -0.25
C HIS A 428 23.18 1.22 -1.51
N TYR A 429 22.30 0.28 -1.37
CA TYR A 429 21.66 -0.40 -2.49
C TYR A 429 20.29 0.20 -2.78
N LEU A 430 19.77 -0.12 -3.95
CA LEU A 430 18.45 0.33 -4.36
C LEU A 430 17.38 -0.25 -3.42
N THR A 431 16.59 0.61 -2.80
CA THR A 431 15.54 0.25 -1.85
C THR A 431 14.19 0.71 -2.34
N GLY A 432 13.11 0.21 -1.69
CA GLY A 432 11.75 0.68 -1.93
C GLY A 432 11.57 2.19 -1.75
N ALA A 433 12.45 2.84 -0.99
CA ALA A 433 12.42 4.29 -0.80
C ALA A 433 12.56 5.08 -2.11
N ALA A 434 13.49 4.70 -2.98
CA ALA A 434 13.70 5.38 -4.25
C ALA A 434 12.50 5.21 -5.19
N SER A 435 11.94 3.99 -5.24
CA SER A 435 10.74 3.68 -6.03
C SER A 435 9.54 4.52 -5.58
N TRP A 436 9.29 4.55 -4.28
CA TRP A 436 8.20 5.33 -3.71
C TRP A 436 8.43 6.83 -3.82
N TYR A 437 9.69 7.29 -3.80
CA TYR A 437 10.00 8.71 -4.02
C TYR A 437 9.60 9.14 -5.42
N MET A 438 10.00 8.39 -6.45
CA MET A 438 9.61 8.64 -7.84
C MET A 438 8.10 8.56 -8.02
N LEU A 439 7.47 7.51 -7.47
CA LEU A 439 6.02 7.34 -7.49
C LEU A 439 5.32 8.58 -6.93
N THR A 440 5.73 9.04 -5.74
CA THR A 440 5.14 10.20 -5.08
C THR A 440 5.32 11.49 -5.88
N VAL A 441 6.51 11.73 -6.43
CA VAL A 441 6.78 12.92 -7.24
C VAL A 441 5.91 12.93 -8.49
N ILE A 442 5.80 11.82 -9.20
CA ILE A 442 5.08 11.75 -10.47
C ILE A 442 3.56 11.74 -10.24
N THR A 443 3.07 10.80 -9.41
CA THR A 443 1.63 10.56 -9.31
C THR A 443 0.90 11.51 -8.37
N GLU A 444 1.61 12.05 -7.36
CA GLU A 444 1.00 12.90 -6.35
C GLU A 444 1.45 14.37 -6.47
N MET A 445 2.74 14.66 -6.48
CA MET A 445 3.23 16.04 -6.53
C MET A 445 2.96 16.69 -7.89
N PHE A 446 3.40 16.07 -8.99
CA PHE A 446 3.02 16.50 -10.36
C PHE A 446 1.60 16.06 -10.72
N GLY A 447 1.05 15.09 -10.01
CA GLY A 447 -0.33 14.63 -10.15
C GLY A 447 -0.63 13.95 -11.48
N VAL A 448 0.35 13.30 -12.10
CA VAL A 448 0.18 12.55 -13.34
C VAL A 448 0.01 11.07 -13.03
N ARG A 449 -1.23 10.59 -13.07
CA ARG A 449 -1.57 9.22 -12.73
C ARG A 449 -2.62 8.63 -13.67
N GLY A 450 -2.76 7.32 -13.63
CA GLY A 450 -3.83 6.62 -14.33
C GLY A 450 -5.11 6.49 -13.48
N GLN A 451 -6.24 6.35 -14.15
CA GLN A 451 -7.51 5.90 -13.59
C GLN A 451 -8.21 5.00 -14.61
N VAL A 452 -8.04 3.70 -14.44
CA VAL A 452 -8.56 2.69 -15.38
C VAL A 452 -8.19 3.00 -16.84
N GLY A 453 -6.96 3.48 -17.05
CA GLY A 453 -6.38 3.80 -18.35
C GLY A 453 -6.58 5.24 -18.82
N ASP A 454 -7.42 6.03 -18.18
CA ASP A 454 -7.46 7.48 -18.40
C ASP A 454 -6.25 8.13 -17.73
N MET A 455 -5.71 9.22 -18.29
CA MET A 455 -4.67 10.02 -17.64
C MET A 455 -5.32 11.14 -16.83
N ILE A 456 -4.99 11.21 -15.57
CA ILE A 456 -5.42 12.28 -14.66
C ILE A 456 -4.26 13.25 -14.49
N LEU A 457 -4.57 14.54 -14.59
CA LEU A 457 -3.66 15.64 -14.27
C LEU A 457 -4.23 16.38 -13.04
N GLU A 458 -3.56 16.25 -11.91
CA GLU A 458 -3.97 16.84 -10.63
C GLU A 458 -2.75 17.40 -9.89
N PRO A 459 -2.14 18.50 -10.36
CA PRO A 459 -0.92 19.04 -9.79
C PRO A 459 -1.15 19.54 -8.37
N LYS A 460 -0.25 19.14 -7.44
CA LYS A 460 -0.19 19.61 -6.06
C LYS A 460 1.14 20.31 -5.81
N LEU A 461 1.50 21.21 -6.74
CA LEU A 461 2.78 21.93 -6.76
C LEU A 461 2.69 23.20 -5.91
N LEU A 462 3.71 23.41 -5.08
CA LEU A 462 3.91 24.67 -4.37
C LEU A 462 4.57 25.69 -5.30
N LYS A 463 4.35 26.98 -5.09
CA LYS A 463 4.91 28.05 -5.93
C LYS A 463 6.43 28.01 -6.07
N GLU A 464 7.13 27.56 -5.03
CA GLU A 464 8.59 27.42 -5.01
C GLU A 464 9.12 26.26 -5.87
N GLN A 465 8.25 25.40 -6.38
CA GLN A 465 8.58 24.27 -7.26
C GLN A 465 8.52 24.63 -8.73
N PHE A 466 8.15 25.86 -9.06
CA PHE A 466 8.20 26.40 -10.42
C PHE A 466 9.50 27.16 -10.65
N ASP A 467 10.02 27.13 -11.87
CA ASP A 467 11.22 27.84 -12.27
C ASP A 467 10.98 29.37 -12.40
N GLU A 468 12.01 30.12 -12.84
CA GLU A 468 11.94 31.57 -13.05
C GLU A 468 10.92 31.96 -14.13
N GLU A 469 10.64 31.06 -15.08
CA GLU A 469 9.63 31.24 -16.13
C GLU A 469 8.22 30.81 -15.67
N LYS A 470 8.07 30.46 -14.39
CA LYS A 470 6.83 29.97 -13.79
C LYS A 470 6.35 28.64 -14.39
N LYS A 471 7.29 27.77 -14.72
CA LYS A 471 7.06 26.46 -15.31
C LYS A 471 7.54 25.35 -14.40
N ALA A 472 6.80 24.25 -14.38
CA ALA A 472 7.24 22.98 -13.82
C ALA A 472 6.95 21.88 -14.85
N SER A 473 7.96 21.08 -15.20
CA SER A 473 7.83 20.10 -16.28
C SER A 473 8.34 18.73 -15.85
N LEU A 474 7.72 17.70 -16.40
CA LEU A 474 8.22 16.33 -16.32
C LEU A 474 8.07 15.62 -17.67
N THR A 475 8.92 14.60 -17.87
CA THR A 475 8.83 13.68 -19.00
C THR A 475 8.64 12.27 -18.46
N LEU A 476 7.64 11.56 -19.00
CA LEU A 476 7.31 10.19 -18.57
C LEU A 476 6.74 9.36 -19.73
N GLN A 477 6.64 8.05 -19.50
CA GLN A 477 5.87 7.16 -20.37
C GLN A 477 4.52 6.86 -19.72
N PHE A 478 3.47 6.90 -20.55
CA PHE A 478 2.11 6.49 -20.15
C PHE A 478 1.36 5.96 -21.37
N ALA A 479 0.70 4.81 -21.24
CA ALA A 479 -0.04 4.15 -22.31
C ALA A 479 0.78 3.99 -23.62
N ASP A 480 2.02 3.46 -23.48
CA ASP A 480 2.99 3.22 -24.57
C ASP A 480 3.37 4.47 -25.37
N LYS A 481 3.23 5.65 -24.78
CA LYS A 481 3.59 6.94 -25.39
C LYS A 481 4.52 7.73 -24.49
N ASN A 482 5.35 8.56 -25.12
CA ASN A 482 6.21 9.51 -24.43
C ASN A 482 5.48 10.84 -24.28
N TRP A 483 5.54 11.39 -23.09
CA TRP A 483 4.88 12.64 -22.73
C TRP A 483 5.86 13.62 -22.13
N LYS A 484 5.74 14.91 -22.52
CA LYS A 484 6.29 16.03 -21.78
C LYS A 484 5.11 16.88 -21.30
N ILE A 485 4.98 16.96 -19.99
CA ILE A 485 3.90 17.71 -19.34
C ILE A 485 4.49 18.95 -18.70
N THR A 486 3.94 20.12 -18.98
CA THR A 486 4.36 21.41 -18.46
C THR A 486 3.19 22.12 -17.80
N TYR A 487 3.34 22.44 -16.51
CA TYR A 487 2.43 23.29 -15.77
C TYR A 487 2.91 24.74 -15.83
N LEU A 488 2.00 25.66 -16.15
CA LEU A 488 2.24 27.10 -16.26
C LEU A 488 1.52 27.83 -15.12
N ASN A 489 2.27 28.40 -14.18
CA ASN A 489 1.75 29.11 -13.01
C ASN A 489 2.08 30.63 -13.10
N CYS A 490 1.60 31.28 -14.15
CA CYS A 490 1.93 32.69 -14.46
C CYS A 490 1.51 33.67 -13.34
N GLU A 491 0.53 33.29 -12.53
CA GLU A 491 0.04 34.11 -11.41
C GLU A 491 0.77 33.89 -10.09
N ASP A 492 1.79 33.00 -10.08
CA ASP A 492 2.64 32.67 -8.90
C ASP A 492 1.83 32.23 -7.68
N LYS A 493 0.86 31.36 -7.89
CA LYS A 493 -0.04 30.84 -6.85
C LYS A 493 0.52 29.62 -6.18
N ASP A 494 0.18 29.44 -4.92
CA ASP A 494 0.49 28.23 -4.17
C ASP A 494 -0.58 27.16 -4.39
N TYR A 495 -0.25 25.88 -4.08
CA TYR A 495 -1.28 24.84 -4.05
C TYR A 495 -2.42 25.23 -3.10
N GLY A 496 -3.66 25.06 -3.56
CA GLY A 496 -4.85 25.52 -2.86
C GLY A 496 -5.36 26.90 -3.33
N GLU A 497 -4.54 27.67 -4.05
CA GLU A 497 -4.89 29.00 -4.56
C GLU A 497 -5.08 29.01 -6.09
N TYR A 498 -4.77 27.90 -6.78
CA TYR A 498 -4.97 27.75 -8.22
C TYR A 498 -5.89 26.57 -8.55
N GLN A 499 -6.41 26.61 -9.76
CA GLN A 499 -7.11 25.51 -10.41
C GLN A 499 -6.61 25.38 -11.85
N ILE A 500 -6.89 24.24 -12.50
CA ILE A 500 -6.61 24.08 -13.92
C ILE A 500 -7.57 24.92 -14.74
N ALA A 501 -7.04 25.89 -15.48
CA ALA A 501 -7.80 26.80 -16.31
C ALA A 501 -7.87 26.35 -17.77
N ASP A 502 -6.80 25.76 -18.30
CA ASP A 502 -6.72 25.27 -19.65
C ASP A 502 -5.76 24.10 -19.80
N VAL A 503 -6.04 23.22 -20.77
CA VAL A 503 -5.18 22.08 -21.12
C VAL A 503 -5.10 21.98 -22.64
N THR A 504 -3.88 21.91 -23.15
CA THR A 504 -3.64 21.62 -24.58
C THR A 504 -2.81 20.33 -24.71
N VAL A 505 -3.07 19.59 -25.79
CA VAL A 505 -2.26 18.45 -26.22
C VAL A 505 -1.78 18.72 -27.63
N ASP A 506 -0.46 18.75 -27.85
CA ASP A 506 0.19 19.06 -29.11
C ASP A 506 -0.31 20.38 -29.73
N GLY A 507 -0.62 21.36 -28.86
CA GLY A 507 -1.15 22.67 -29.24
C GLY A 507 -2.67 22.73 -29.49
N GLU A 508 -3.37 21.61 -29.47
CA GLU A 508 -4.82 21.55 -29.57
C GLU A 508 -5.48 21.60 -28.20
N LYS A 509 -6.43 22.53 -28.05
CA LYS A 509 -7.18 22.69 -26.81
C LYS A 509 -8.11 21.50 -26.56
N ILE A 510 -8.08 20.97 -25.35
CA ILE A 510 -8.95 19.89 -24.92
C ILE A 510 -10.14 20.47 -24.15
N ASN A 511 -11.34 19.98 -24.50
CA ASN A 511 -12.52 20.23 -23.70
C ASN A 511 -12.51 19.23 -22.51
N PHE A 512 -12.25 19.73 -21.34
CA PHE A 512 -12.39 18.96 -20.09
C PHE A 512 -13.46 19.60 -19.21
N VAL A 513 -14.11 18.79 -18.38
CA VAL A 513 -14.99 19.30 -17.35
C VAL A 513 -14.13 19.54 -16.11
N PRO A 514 -13.90 20.80 -15.70
CA PRO A 514 -13.09 21.07 -14.53
C PRO A 514 -13.77 20.43 -13.30
N LYS A 515 -13.16 19.43 -12.73
CA LYS A 515 -13.44 19.02 -11.36
C LYS A 515 -12.47 19.75 -10.48
N GLN A 516 -12.84 20.95 -10.11
CA GLN A 516 -12.12 21.89 -9.22
C GLN A 516 -10.59 21.98 -9.34
N HIS A 517 -9.82 20.87 -9.56
CA HIS A 517 -8.35 20.85 -9.64
C HIS A 517 -7.77 19.69 -10.47
N GLU A 518 -8.59 18.87 -11.12
CA GLU A 518 -8.11 17.80 -11.99
C GLU A 518 -8.61 17.95 -13.42
N ALA A 519 -7.82 17.51 -14.39
CA ALA A 519 -8.22 17.32 -15.77
C ALA A 519 -8.03 15.85 -16.15
N ILE A 520 -8.92 15.34 -16.98
CA ILE A 520 -8.94 13.95 -17.42
C ILE A 520 -8.72 13.90 -18.92
N LEU A 521 -7.69 13.15 -19.35
CA LEU A 521 -7.50 12.76 -20.73
C LEU A 521 -8.02 11.33 -20.89
N PRO A 522 -9.15 11.14 -21.58
CA PRO A 522 -9.73 9.81 -21.74
C PRO A 522 -8.82 8.86 -22.53
N LYS A 523 -8.78 7.58 -22.14
CA LYS A 523 -8.01 6.53 -22.81
C LYS A 523 -8.24 6.48 -24.31
N ASN A 524 -9.49 6.59 -24.77
CA ASN A 524 -9.85 6.58 -26.20
C ASN A 524 -9.25 7.76 -26.98
N MET A 525 -8.96 8.88 -26.34
CA MET A 525 -8.26 10.01 -26.93
C MET A 525 -6.77 9.70 -27.04
N ILE A 526 -6.17 9.19 -25.95
CA ILE A 526 -4.75 8.82 -25.91
C ILE A 526 -4.42 7.78 -26.98
N GLU A 527 -5.25 6.76 -27.16
CA GLU A 527 -5.07 5.71 -28.15
C GLU A 527 -5.05 6.20 -29.61
N LYS A 528 -5.66 7.35 -29.90
CA LYS A 528 -5.68 7.94 -31.25
C LYS A 528 -4.43 8.73 -31.61
N LEU A 529 -3.60 9.06 -30.62
CA LEU A 529 -2.36 9.79 -30.86
C LEU A 529 -1.30 8.87 -31.49
N SER A 530 -0.32 9.44 -32.18
CA SER A 530 0.78 8.67 -32.78
C SER A 530 1.62 7.95 -31.70
N GLY A 531 2.28 6.84 -32.05
CA GLY A 531 3.09 6.06 -31.09
C GLY A 531 4.56 6.49 -30.95
N ASN A 532 5.09 7.25 -31.92
CA ASN A 532 6.55 7.44 -32.08
C ASN A 532 7.06 8.83 -31.69
N GLU A 533 6.18 9.74 -31.34
CA GLU A 533 6.52 11.14 -31.01
C GLU A 533 6.36 11.39 -29.50
N THR A 534 7.08 12.38 -28.98
CA THR A 534 6.84 12.88 -27.63
C THR A 534 5.72 13.89 -27.67
N HIS A 535 4.57 13.54 -27.11
CA HIS A 535 3.42 14.42 -27.00
C HIS A 535 3.64 15.51 -25.96
N GLN A 536 3.18 16.72 -26.26
CA GLN A 536 3.31 17.88 -25.39
C GLN A 536 1.97 18.16 -24.72
N ILE A 537 1.94 18.18 -23.40
CA ILE A 537 0.80 18.66 -22.63
C ILE A 537 1.20 19.96 -21.96
N GLU A 538 0.43 21.02 -22.20
CA GLU A 538 0.54 22.26 -21.44
C GLU A 538 -0.71 22.46 -20.60
N VAL A 539 -0.52 22.70 -19.31
CA VAL A 539 -1.58 22.92 -18.32
C VAL A 539 -1.43 24.31 -17.75
N VAL A 540 -2.41 25.17 -17.97
CA VAL A 540 -2.42 26.53 -17.42
C VAL A 540 -3.12 26.51 -16.06
N LEU A 541 -2.41 26.99 -15.05
CA LEU A 541 -2.93 27.18 -13.70
C LEU A 541 -3.31 28.64 -13.51
N ALA A 542 -4.52 28.90 -13.04
CA ALA A 542 -5.02 30.23 -12.76
C ALA A 542 -5.68 30.29 -11.39
N GLN A 543 -5.89 31.49 -10.89
CA GLN A 543 -6.52 31.71 -9.59
C GLN A 543 -7.84 30.94 -9.45
N GLY A 544 -7.95 30.18 -8.40
CA GLY A 544 -9.14 29.42 -8.02
C GLY A 544 -8.99 28.90 -6.61
N ASN A 545 -10.06 28.88 -5.84
CA ASN A 545 -10.01 28.30 -4.50
C ASN A 545 -10.35 26.82 -4.57
N ILE A 546 -9.43 25.99 -4.09
CA ILE A 546 -9.72 24.60 -3.81
C ILE A 546 -10.44 24.59 -2.45
N THR A 547 -11.68 24.15 -2.43
CA THR A 547 -12.37 23.84 -1.18
C THR A 547 -11.83 22.47 -0.70
N LEU A 548 -10.85 22.51 0.19
CA LEU A 548 -10.29 21.35 0.87
C LEU A 548 -11.29 20.77 1.88
#